data_d749d92a7efdb7d31227b4eba8617ad7
#
_entry.id   d749d92a7efdb7d31227b4eba8617ad7
#
_cell.length_a   1.000
_cell.length_b   1.000
_cell.length_c   1.000
_cell.angle_alpha   90.00
_cell.angle_beta   90.00
_cell.angle_gamma   90.00
#
_symmetry.space_group_name_H-M   'P 1'
#
loop_
_entity.id
_entity.type
_entity.pdbx_description
1 polymer ?
#
loop_
_entity_poly.entity_id
_entity_poly.type
_entity_poly.pdbx_seq_one_letter_code
_entity_poly.pdbx_strand_id
1 'polypeptide(L)'
;ISIVSSIAGYRGLPNSTGYGASKAALNNLAESLYFDFGRNNVRVSLVSPGFIKTQMTDKNQFKMPFLKTAEYAANKIYKGLINGSSFEIDFPKELTLILKFLKILPDSLYFKIIKKLTKYQKR
;
A
#
# COMPACT_ATOMS: atom_id res chain seq x y z
N ILE A 1 -14.54 10.63 2.42
CA ILE A 1 -13.74 10.40 1.20
C ILE A 1 -12.82 9.22 1.46
N SER A 2 -12.83 8.23 0.58
CA SER A 2 -11.92 7.09 0.66
C SER A 2 -11.11 6.99 -0.63
N ILE A 3 -9.78 6.94 -0.51
CA ILE A 3 -8.85 6.84 -1.63
C ILE A 3 -8.19 5.47 -1.58
N VAL A 4 -8.32 4.71 -2.68
CA VAL A 4 -7.75 3.37 -2.79
C VAL A 4 -6.38 3.43 -3.46
N SER A 5 -5.35 3.26 -2.66
CA SER A 5 -3.95 3.19 -3.05
C SER A 5 -3.45 1.73 -3.10
N SER A 6 -2.26 1.51 -2.62
CA SER A 6 -1.58 0.21 -2.51
C SER A 6 -0.34 0.34 -1.63
N ILE A 7 0.11 -0.78 -1.08
CA ILE A 7 1.45 -0.86 -0.45
C ILE A 7 2.59 -0.46 -1.39
N ALA A 8 2.40 -0.57 -2.71
CA ALA A 8 3.37 -0.12 -3.71
C ALA A 8 3.58 1.40 -3.70
N GLY A 9 2.67 2.16 -3.10
CA GLY A 9 2.80 3.60 -2.89
C GLY A 9 3.65 4.00 -1.69
N TYR A 10 4.10 3.07 -0.85
CA TYR A 10 4.90 3.41 0.33
C TYR A 10 6.32 3.85 -0.01
N ARG A 11 6.98 3.12 -0.89
CA ARG A 11 8.34 3.41 -1.37
C ARG A 11 8.62 2.62 -2.65
N GLY A 12 9.56 3.09 -3.48
CA GLY A 12 9.89 2.47 -4.76
C GLY A 12 10.24 0.99 -4.67
N LEU A 13 9.56 0.17 -5.46
CA LEU A 13 9.78 -1.28 -5.60
C LEU A 13 10.24 -1.62 -7.03
N PRO A 14 11.01 -2.71 -7.22
CA PRO A 14 11.37 -3.17 -8.56
C PRO A 14 10.15 -3.42 -9.44
N ASN A 15 10.28 -3.12 -10.72
CA ASN A 15 9.23 -3.32 -11.74
C ASN A 15 7.89 -2.59 -11.45
N SER A 16 7.93 -1.55 -10.61
CA SER A 16 6.74 -0.81 -10.17
C SER A 16 6.80 0.69 -10.50
N THR A 17 7.54 1.07 -11.54
CA THR A 17 7.83 2.48 -11.84
C THR A 17 6.56 3.32 -12.02
N GLY A 18 5.69 2.96 -12.95
CA GLY A 18 4.44 3.69 -13.19
C GLY A 18 3.39 3.45 -12.10
N TYR A 19 3.18 2.19 -11.75
CA TYR A 19 2.19 1.82 -10.72
C TYR A 19 2.54 2.39 -9.36
N GLY A 20 3.78 2.19 -8.90
CA GLY A 20 4.23 2.70 -7.60
C GLY A 20 4.17 4.22 -7.52
N ALA A 21 4.60 4.92 -8.58
CA ALA A 21 4.53 6.38 -8.64
C ALA A 21 3.08 6.88 -8.57
N SER A 22 2.14 6.27 -9.31
CA SER A 22 0.72 6.63 -9.27
C SER A 22 0.12 6.43 -7.87
N LYS A 23 0.47 5.34 -7.20
CA LYS A 23 -0.01 5.04 -5.84
C LYS A 23 0.63 5.94 -4.78
N ALA A 24 1.89 6.32 -4.94
CA ALA A 24 2.53 7.32 -4.09
C ALA A 24 1.86 8.70 -4.20
N ALA A 25 1.46 9.08 -5.41
CA ALA A 25 0.69 10.31 -5.63
C ALA A 25 -0.67 10.28 -4.91
N LEU A 26 -1.38 9.14 -4.93
CA LEU A 26 -2.63 8.96 -4.19
C LEU A 26 -2.43 9.01 -2.67
N ASN A 27 -1.32 8.51 -2.14
CA ASN A 27 -0.99 8.64 -0.72
C ASN A 27 -0.82 10.11 -0.33
N ASN A 28 -0.04 10.85 -1.11
CA ASN A 28 0.16 12.29 -0.88
C ASN A 28 -1.15 13.08 -0.99
N LEU A 29 -1.97 12.78 -2.00
CA LEU A 29 -3.29 13.38 -2.16
C LEU A 29 -4.18 13.13 -0.94
N ALA A 30 -4.24 11.90 -0.45
CA ALA A 30 -5.05 11.56 0.71
C ALA A 30 -4.61 12.32 1.97
N GLU A 31 -3.31 12.45 2.20
CA GLU A 31 -2.75 13.23 3.31
C GLU A 31 -3.10 14.70 3.19
N SER A 32 -2.99 15.29 2.00
CA SER A 32 -3.38 16.68 1.74
C SER A 32 -4.87 16.92 2.01
N LEU A 33 -5.73 16.05 1.48
CA LEU A 33 -7.17 16.13 1.70
C LEU A 33 -7.56 15.95 3.17
N TYR A 34 -6.81 15.15 3.92
CA TYR A 34 -7.03 15.01 5.36
C TYR A 34 -6.89 16.35 6.10
N PHE A 35 -5.89 17.16 5.74
CA PHE A 35 -5.73 18.50 6.32
C PHE A 35 -6.77 19.48 5.81
N ASP A 36 -7.05 19.47 4.51
CA ASP A 36 -7.97 20.43 3.87
C ASP A 36 -9.42 20.25 4.36
N PHE A 37 -9.86 19.01 4.53
CA PHE A 37 -11.24 18.68 4.91
C PHE A 37 -11.45 18.37 6.39
N GLY A 38 -10.39 18.20 7.15
CA GLY A 38 -10.49 17.86 8.57
C GLY A 38 -11.29 18.87 9.41
N ARG A 39 -11.28 20.13 9.00
CA ARG A 39 -12.06 21.21 9.65
C ARG A 39 -13.57 21.16 9.34
N ASN A 40 -13.97 20.44 8.31
CA ASN A 40 -15.35 20.40 7.79
C ASN A 40 -16.10 19.12 8.20
N ASN A 41 -15.61 18.37 9.18
CA ASN A 41 -16.15 17.07 9.61
C ASN A 41 -16.23 16.03 8.47
N VAL A 42 -15.43 16.19 7.43
CA VAL A 42 -15.31 15.22 6.35
C VAL A 42 -14.18 14.25 6.68
N ARG A 43 -14.52 12.98 6.89
CA ARG A 43 -13.50 11.95 7.11
C ARG A 43 -12.83 11.58 5.79
N VAL A 44 -11.49 11.61 5.78
CA VAL A 44 -10.65 11.12 4.70
C VAL A 44 -9.96 9.85 5.16
N SER A 45 -10.01 8.82 4.34
CA SER A 45 -9.36 7.52 4.60
C SER A 45 -8.54 7.08 3.41
N LEU A 46 -7.36 6.55 3.68
CA LEU A 46 -6.48 5.91 2.71
C LEU A 46 -6.60 4.40 2.84
N VAL A 47 -6.87 3.69 1.74
CA VAL A 47 -6.89 2.22 1.70
C VAL A 47 -5.62 1.74 1.01
N SER A 48 -4.80 0.97 1.73
CA SER A 48 -3.51 0.46 1.26
C SER A 48 -3.50 -1.08 1.25
N PRO A 49 -4.10 -1.72 0.24
CA PRO A 49 -4.08 -3.17 0.11
C PRO A 49 -2.67 -3.69 -0.20
N GLY A 50 -2.34 -4.87 0.35
CA GLY A 50 -1.25 -5.70 -0.13
C GLY A 50 -1.65 -6.49 -1.38
N PHE A 51 -1.10 -7.68 -1.53
CA PHE A 51 -1.43 -8.56 -2.65
C PHE A 51 -2.79 -9.22 -2.46
N ILE A 52 -3.71 -8.95 -3.38
CA ILE A 52 -5.05 -9.50 -3.40
C ILE A 52 -5.24 -10.31 -4.68
N LYS A 53 -5.75 -11.53 -4.54
CA LYS A 53 -6.04 -12.40 -5.69
C LYS A 53 -7.17 -11.81 -6.51
N THR A 54 -6.86 -11.38 -7.72
CA THR A 54 -7.78 -10.80 -8.70
C THR A 54 -7.32 -11.19 -10.11
N GLN A 55 -8.15 -10.98 -11.12
CA GLN A 55 -7.75 -11.20 -12.52
C GLN A 55 -6.50 -10.38 -12.91
N MET A 56 -6.28 -9.23 -12.28
CA MET A 56 -5.11 -8.40 -12.53
C MET A 56 -3.84 -9.02 -11.92
N THR A 57 -3.93 -9.58 -10.72
CA THR A 57 -2.79 -10.20 -10.04
C THR A 57 -2.48 -11.60 -10.53
N ASP A 58 -3.44 -12.30 -11.14
CA ASP A 58 -3.21 -13.62 -11.73
C ASP A 58 -2.21 -13.58 -12.90
N LYS A 59 -1.99 -12.41 -13.50
CA LYS A 59 -0.99 -12.18 -14.55
C LYS A 59 0.43 -11.94 -14.02
N ASN A 60 0.59 -11.76 -12.72
CA ASN A 60 1.89 -11.48 -12.13
C ASN A 60 2.77 -12.73 -12.10
N GLN A 61 3.99 -12.58 -12.60
CA GLN A 61 4.99 -13.65 -12.65
C GLN A 61 5.95 -13.63 -11.45
N PHE A 62 5.72 -12.77 -10.48
CA PHE A 62 6.55 -12.64 -9.29
C PHE A 62 5.84 -13.16 -8.04
N LYS A 63 6.63 -13.51 -7.03
CA LYS A 63 6.12 -14.00 -5.76
C LYS A 63 5.35 -12.91 -5.01
N MET A 64 4.12 -13.21 -4.64
CA MET A 64 3.23 -12.32 -3.89
C MET A 64 3.10 -12.82 -2.44
N PRO A 65 3.94 -12.34 -1.51
CA PRO A 65 3.87 -12.76 -0.13
C PRO A 65 2.57 -12.29 0.52
N PHE A 66 2.02 -13.13 1.39
CA PHE A 66 0.76 -12.86 2.11
C PHE A 66 -0.44 -12.57 1.22
N LEU A 67 -0.51 -13.22 0.05
CA LEU A 67 -1.66 -13.12 -0.87
C LEU A 67 -2.98 -13.42 -0.14
N LYS A 68 -3.95 -12.53 -0.28
CA LYS A 68 -5.28 -12.62 0.34
C LYS A 68 -6.37 -12.64 -0.73
N THR A 69 -7.56 -13.09 -0.34
CA THR A 69 -8.73 -13.12 -1.24
C THR A 69 -9.39 -11.74 -1.37
N ALA A 70 -10.18 -11.54 -2.43
CA ALA A 70 -10.98 -10.34 -2.61
C ALA A 70 -11.99 -10.13 -1.48
N GLU A 71 -12.60 -11.22 -0.97
CA GLU A 71 -13.51 -11.18 0.18
C GLU A 71 -12.83 -10.69 1.46
N TYR A 72 -11.60 -11.15 1.72
CA TYR A 72 -10.82 -10.66 2.84
C TYR A 72 -10.59 -9.15 2.73
N ALA A 73 -10.20 -8.68 1.53
CA ALA A 73 -9.98 -7.26 1.29
C ALA A 73 -11.25 -6.44 1.48
N ALA A 74 -12.37 -6.89 0.91
CA ALA A 74 -13.67 -6.23 1.04
C ALA A 74 -14.09 -6.09 2.52
N ASN A 75 -13.93 -7.15 3.31
CA ASN A 75 -14.26 -7.14 4.73
C ASN A 75 -13.36 -6.16 5.52
N LYS A 76 -12.05 -6.12 5.23
CA LYS A 76 -11.12 -5.18 5.87
C LYS A 76 -11.46 -3.73 5.54
N ILE A 77 -11.77 -3.44 4.28
CA ILE A 77 -12.18 -2.10 3.84
C ILE A 77 -13.50 -1.71 4.51
N TYR A 78 -14.51 -2.56 4.46
CA TYR A 78 -15.81 -2.31 5.07
C TYR A 78 -15.68 -1.99 6.56
N LYS A 79 -15.03 -2.86 7.32
CA LYS A 79 -14.83 -2.64 8.77
C LYS A 79 -14.02 -1.37 9.05
N GLY A 80 -13.00 -1.09 8.26
CA GLY A 80 -12.21 0.13 8.42
C GLY A 80 -13.01 1.40 8.15
N LEU A 81 -13.91 1.37 7.16
CA LEU A 81 -14.76 2.52 6.83
C LEU A 81 -15.89 2.75 7.84
N ILE A 82 -16.50 1.68 8.36
CA ILE A 82 -17.64 1.78 9.27
C ILE A 82 -17.17 2.04 10.72
N ASN A 83 -16.21 1.25 11.20
CA ASN A 83 -15.83 1.25 12.62
C ASN A 83 -14.49 1.94 12.90
N GLY A 84 -13.72 2.23 11.85
CA GLY A 84 -12.37 2.74 11.99
C GLY A 84 -12.32 4.23 12.26
N SER A 85 -11.47 4.65 13.20
CA SER A 85 -11.05 6.03 13.40
C SER A 85 -9.69 6.32 12.73
N SER A 86 -9.02 5.30 12.22
CA SER A 86 -7.70 5.40 11.60
C SER A 86 -7.76 6.04 10.22
N PHE A 87 -6.80 6.91 9.92
CA PHE A 87 -6.63 7.50 8.59
C PHE A 87 -6.36 6.42 7.54
N GLU A 88 -5.48 5.47 7.84
CA GLU A 88 -5.09 4.42 6.91
C GLU A 88 -5.72 3.06 7.27
N ILE A 89 -6.31 2.43 6.26
CA ILE A 89 -6.85 1.06 6.28
C ILE A 89 -5.90 0.20 5.47
N ASP A 90 -4.90 -0.37 6.12
CA ASP A 90 -3.86 -1.18 5.50
C ASP A 90 -3.96 -2.65 5.91
N PHE A 91 -3.74 -3.54 4.98
CA PHE A 91 -3.81 -5.00 5.19
C PHE A 91 -3.06 -5.78 4.09
N PRO A 92 -2.58 -7.00 4.38
CA PRO A 92 -2.52 -7.64 5.69
C PRO A 92 -1.42 -7.00 6.55
N LYS A 93 -1.62 -6.94 7.86
CA LYS A 93 -0.71 -6.24 8.79
C LYS A 93 0.71 -6.80 8.79
N GLU A 94 0.85 -8.10 8.58
CA GLU A 94 2.15 -8.77 8.51
C GLU A 94 3.04 -8.15 7.41
N LEU A 95 2.45 -7.85 6.27
CA LEU A 95 3.17 -7.24 5.14
C LEU A 95 3.33 -5.74 5.30
N THR A 96 2.26 -5.04 5.68
CA THR A 96 2.26 -3.58 5.75
C THR A 96 3.20 -3.05 6.83
N LEU A 97 3.30 -3.71 7.98
CA LEU A 97 4.25 -3.34 9.04
C LEU A 97 5.70 -3.50 8.60
N ILE A 98 6.03 -4.58 7.89
CA ILE A 98 7.37 -4.78 7.32
C ILE A 98 7.71 -3.65 6.35
N LEU A 99 6.80 -3.33 5.42
CA LEU A 99 7.04 -2.30 4.41
C LEU A 99 7.11 -0.89 5.01
N LYS A 100 6.32 -0.60 6.03
CA LYS A 100 6.39 0.67 6.78
C LYS A 100 7.72 0.82 7.52
N PHE A 101 8.21 -0.26 8.12
CA PHE A 101 9.56 -0.28 8.71
C PHE A 101 10.64 -0.04 7.64
N LEU A 102 10.56 -0.74 6.51
CA LEU A 102 11.52 -0.57 5.42
C LEU A 102 11.47 0.86 4.82
N LYS A 103 10.30 1.50 4.83
CA LYS A 103 10.12 2.86 4.31
C LYS A 103 11.01 3.89 5.02
N ILE A 104 11.25 3.74 6.32
CA ILE A 104 12.02 4.69 7.12
C ILE A 104 13.54 4.47 7.09
N LEU A 105 14.00 3.39 6.47
CA LEU A 105 15.43 3.09 6.38
C LEU A 105 16.16 4.06 5.44
N PRO A 106 17.46 4.34 5.68
CA PRO A 106 18.31 5.04 4.72
C PRO A 106 18.32 4.34 3.35
N ASP A 107 18.44 5.11 2.26
CA ASP A 107 18.33 4.61 0.89
C ASP A 107 19.27 3.44 0.60
N SER A 108 20.53 3.53 1.01
CA SER A 108 21.53 2.49 0.78
C SER A 108 21.12 1.15 1.41
N LEU A 109 20.59 1.19 2.62
CA LEU A 109 20.14 -0.01 3.34
C LEU A 109 18.84 -0.55 2.74
N TYR A 110 17.88 0.33 2.45
CA TYR A 110 16.63 -0.04 1.80
C TYR A 110 16.87 -0.77 0.47
N PHE A 111 17.67 -0.18 -0.43
CA PHE A 111 17.94 -0.77 -1.72
C PHE A 111 18.67 -2.11 -1.61
N LYS A 112 19.60 -2.25 -0.67
CA LYS A 112 20.30 -3.51 -0.43
C LYS A 112 19.33 -4.62 0.01
N ILE A 113 18.43 -4.31 0.95
CA ILE A 113 17.44 -5.26 1.47
C ILE A 113 16.45 -5.64 0.37
N ILE A 114 15.87 -4.67 -0.34
CA ILE A 114 14.89 -4.93 -1.40
C ILE A 114 15.50 -5.77 -2.52
N LYS A 115 16.71 -5.47 -2.98
CA LYS A 115 17.42 -6.29 -3.97
C LYS A 115 17.54 -7.75 -3.53
N LYS A 116 17.90 -7.97 -2.27
CA LYS A 116 18.03 -9.32 -1.70
C LYS A 116 16.68 -10.04 -1.61
N LEU A 117 15.64 -9.37 -1.11
CA LEU A 117 14.31 -9.96 -0.92
C LEU A 117 13.60 -10.26 -2.24
N THR A 118 13.75 -9.39 -3.23
CA THR A 118 13.09 -9.56 -4.53
C THR A 118 13.93 -10.34 -5.52
N LYS A 119 15.13 -10.77 -5.13
CA LYS A 119 16.12 -11.41 -6.02
C LYS A 119 16.33 -10.60 -7.31
N TYR A 120 16.25 -9.28 -7.19
CA TYR A 120 16.42 -8.37 -8.32
C TYR A 120 17.83 -8.49 -8.86
N GLN A 121 17.96 -9.11 -10.03
CA GLN A 121 19.21 -9.11 -10.79
C GLN A 121 19.22 -7.89 -11.71
N LYS A 122 20.33 -7.16 -11.71
CA LYS A 122 20.58 -6.11 -12.70
C LYS A 122 20.47 -6.74 -14.10
N ARG A 123 19.54 -6.25 -14.88
CA ARG A 123 19.54 -6.53 -16.31
C ARG A 123 20.71 -5.83 -16.98
#